data_b9003a40e65644186e824e6456a12bda
#
_entry.id   b9003a40e65644186e824e6456a12bda
#
_cell.length_a   1.000
_cell.length_b   1.000
_cell.length_c   1.000
_cell.angle_alpha   90.00
_cell.angle_beta   90.00
_cell.angle_gamma   90.00
#
_symmetry.space_group_name_H-M   'P 1'
#
loop_
_entity.id
_entity.type
_entity.pdbx_description
1 polymer ?
#
loop_
_entity_poly.entity_id
_entity_poly.type
_entity_poly.pdbx_seq_one_letter_code
_entity_poly.pdbx_strand_id
1 'polypeptide(L)'
;DVSASSPNRVYAIVEAEIDQGGLWRSDDYGETWSLLNNERIIWSRAWYYIHIKADPQNADTVWVLNAPLMKSIDGGKTFETRSAPHGDHHDMWFNPKNSANFINGNDGGATVTFDGGASWSSIMNQPTAQFYRVITDNQVPFRLYAGQQDNSTVSIPSRTFGGGIGHEDYFPVGGGESAHIAFDPENPRLIYATTINGTLTEYDDVNKRTRPIKPYPEYVFGQQSKDLKYRTNWNAPVVASPHNPEILYYGTQKLLRSDNRGVTWTEISPDLTFNDKSKQGLNGGPLTPENVGAEFYGTIFYIAESTHTAGVIWVATDDGRLQITRNDGDSWVDVTPRNLKGAQINAIEVSPHEPGVAYIAVAGYKMNDFEPYIYKLTDFGKRWMSCLLYTSPSPRDSMT
;
A
#
# COMPACT_ATOMS: atom_id res chain seq x y z
N ASP A 1 -23.45 -8.15 17.32
CA ASP A 1 -23.00 -8.35 18.70
C ASP A 1 -24.20 -8.33 19.65
N VAL A 2 -24.07 -8.97 20.82
CA VAL A 2 -25.13 -9.10 21.85
C VAL A 2 -24.71 -8.31 23.07
N SER A 3 -25.63 -7.51 23.61
CA SER A 3 -25.37 -6.80 24.86
C SER A 3 -25.38 -7.75 26.07
N ALA A 4 -24.25 -7.86 26.77
CA ALA A 4 -24.16 -8.73 27.98
C ALA A 4 -25.07 -8.23 29.12
N SER A 5 -25.31 -6.91 29.23
CA SER A 5 -26.19 -6.33 30.27
C SER A 5 -27.69 -6.47 29.93
N SER A 6 -28.05 -6.79 28.69
CA SER A 6 -29.42 -7.01 28.22
C SER A 6 -29.42 -8.01 27.05
N PRO A 7 -29.35 -9.33 27.34
CA PRO A 7 -29.13 -10.34 26.31
C PRO A 7 -30.22 -10.47 25.23
N ASN A 8 -31.42 -9.90 25.47
CA ASN A 8 -32.47 -9.79 24.46
C ASN A 8 -32.15 -8.72 23.39
N ARG A 9 -31.18 -7.82 23.67
CA ARG A 9 -30.75 -6.79 22.72
C ARG A 9 -29.59 -7.28 21.88
N VAL A 10 -29.79 -7.30 20.59
CA VAL A 10 -28.81 -7.71 19.57
C VAL A 10 -28.62 -6.57 18.57
N TYR A 11 -27.39 -6.33 18.20
CA TYR A 11 -27.00 -5.35 17.19
C TYR A 11 -26.39 -6.04 15.99
N ALA A 12 -26.75 -5.58 14.79
CA ALA A 12 -26.15 -6.01 13.54
C ALA A 12 -25.84 -4.80 12.67
N ILE A 13 -24.62 -4.74 12.16
CA ILE A 13 -24.26 -3.77 11.12
C ILE A 13 -24.24 -4.50 9.79
N VAL A 14 -24.92 -3.95 8.78
CA VAL A 14 -25.24 -4.66 7.54
C VAL A 14 -24.82 -3.80 6.35
N GLU A 15 -24.03 -4.40 5.46
CA GLU A 15 -23.86 -3.89 4.11
C GLU A 15 -25.05 -4.30 3.25
N ALA A 16 -25.74 -3.33 2.68
CA ALA A 16 -26.87 -3.56 1.79
C ALA A 16 -27.03 -2.40 0.80
N GLU A 17 -28.08 -2.42 0.00
CA GLU A 17 -28.44 -1.27 -0.81
C GLU A 17 -28.71 -0.04 0.07
N ILE A 18 -28.59 1.17 -0.48
CA ILE A 18 -28.45 2.46 0.24
C ILE A 18 -29.51 2.69 1.33
N ASP A 19 -30.72 2.20 1.14
CA ASP A 19 -31.85 2.37 2.07
C ASP A 19 -31.99 1.24 3.11
N GLN A 20 -31.20 0.17 2.98
CA GLN A 20 -31.25 -1.02 3.83
C GLN A 20 -29.95 -1.28 4.59
N GLY A 21 -28.85 -0.66 4.15
CA GLY A 21 -27.55 -0.73 4.85
C GLY A 21 -27.57 0.09 6.12
N GLY A 22 -26.79 -0.32 7.13
CA GLY A 22 -26.64 0.42 8.36
C GLY A 22 -26.73 -0.44 9.62
N LEU A 23 -27.02 0.21 10.74
CA LEU A 23 -27.16 -0.44 12.03
C LEU A 23 -28.60 -0.85 12.28
N TRP A 24 -28.77 -2.16 12.48
CA TRP A 24 -30.02 -2.80 12.86
C TRP A 24 -29.98 -3.24 14.32
N ARG A 25 -31.08 -3.13 15.03
CA ARG A 25 -31.25 -3.59 16.42
C ARG A 25 -32.48 -4.46 16.55
N SER A 26 -32.32 -5.51 17.32
CA SER A 26 -33.40 -6.31 17.89
C SER A 26 -33.44 -6.12 19.41
N ASP A 27 -34.62 -6.09 20.00
CA ASP A 27 -34.84 -6.07 21.46
C ASP A 27 -35.58 -7.33 21.94
N ASP A 28 -35.67 -8.40 21.10
CA ASP A 28 -36.38 -9.63 21.34
C ASP A 28 -35.60 -10.89 20.88
N TYR A 29 -34.28 -10.92 21.17
CA TYR A 29 -33.35 -12.02 20.83
C TYR A 29 -33.15 -12.26 19.32
N GLY A 30 -33.45 -11.29 18.46
CA GLY A 30 -33.29 -11.39 17.02
C GLY A 30 -34.56 -11.80 16.26
N GLU A 31 -35.71 -11.91 16.93
CA GLU A 31 -36.98 -12.23 16.28
C GLU A 31 -37.45 -11.10 15.36
N THR A 32 -37.34 -9.85 15.81
CA THR A 32 -37.65 -8.68 15.00
C THR A 32 -36.51 -7.66 14.99
N TRP A 33 -36.40 -6.93 13.89
CA TRP A 33 -35.31 -5.98 13.66
C TRP A 33 -35.80 -4.62 13.23
N SER A 34 -35.15 -3.58 13.71
CA SER A 34 -35.38 -2.19 13.30
C SER A 34 -34.10 -1.54 12.83
N LEU A 35 -34.11 -0.92 11.67
CA LEU A 35 -33.03 -0.08 11.18
C LEU A 35 -33.01 1.21 12.01
N LEU A 36 -31.93 1.45 12.73
CA LEU A 36 -31.78 2.62 13.62
C LEU A 36 -30.97 3.76 13.03
N ASN A 37 -29.94 3.42 12.28
CA ASN A 37 -29.05 4.38 11.67
C ASN A 37 -28.54 3.85 10.33
N ASN A 38 -28.66 4.61 9.26
CA ASN A 38 -28.21 4.26 7.91
C ASN A 38 -27.15 5.22 7.37
N GLU A 39 -26.50 6.01 8.24
CA GLU A 39 -25.41 6.88 7.84
C GLU A 39 -24.26 6.08 7.24
N ARG A 40 -23.86 6.43 6.03
CA ARG A 40 -22.86 5.69 5.27
C ARG A 40 -21.54 5.48 6.04
N ILE A 41 -21.15 6.44 6.87
CA ILE A 41 -19.88 6.42 7.60
C ILE A 41 -19.76 5.22 8.56
N ILE A 42 -20.88 4.70 9.10
CA ILE A 42 -20.83 3.58 10.05
C ILE A 42 -20.66 2.22 9.38
N TRP A 43 -20.91 2.11 8.06
CA TRP A 43 -20.83 0.88 7.30
C TRP A 43 -20.11 1.02 5.96
N SER A 44 -19.27 2.06 5.82
CA SER A 44 -18.35 2.21 4.69
C SER A 44 -17.26 1.14 4.71
N ARG A 45 -16.71 0.80 3.52
CA ARG A 45 -15.66 -0.21 3.34
C ARG A 45 -15.99 -1.56 3.98
N ALA A 46 -17.22 -2.00 3.86
CA ALA A 46 -17.75 -3.21 4.48
C ALA A 46 -17.00 -4.48 4.08
N TRP A 47 -16.42 -4.50 2.90
CA TRP A 47 -15.56 -5.59 2.40
C TRP A 47 -14.19 -5.68 3.13
N TYR A 48 -13.81 -4.63 3.91
CA TYR A 48 -12.55 -4.58 4.66
C TYR A 48 -12.80 -4.59 6.18
N TYR A 49 -13.66 -3.71 6.69
CA TYR A 49 -14.07 -3.68 8.09
C TYR A 49 -15.43 -2.99 8.26
N ILE A 50 -16.33 -3.58 9.01
CA ILE A 50 -17.53 -3.01 9.64
C ILE A 50 -17.81 -3.81 10.90
N HIS A 51 -17.14 -3.52 11.98
CA HIS A 51 -17.35 -4.24 13.22
C HIS A 51 -18.16 -3.44 14.22
N ILE A 52 -18.92 -4.16 15.05
CA ILE A 52 -19.72 -3.58 16.12
C ILE A 52 -19.43 -4.26 17.44
N LYS A 53 -19.35 -3.49 18.51
CA LYS A 53 -19.16 -3.97 19.86
C LYS A 53 -20.14 -3.30 20.81
N ALA A 54 -21.00 -4.09 21.46
CA ALA A 54 -21.87 -3.61 22.52
C ALA A 54 -21.10 -3.54 23.84
N ASP A 55 -21.32 -2.46 24.58
CA ASP A 55 -20.74 -2.31 25.93
C ASP A 55 -21.30 -3.39 26.86
N PRO A 56 -20.45 -4.15 27.60
CA PRO A 56 -20.93 -5.25 28.43
C PRO A 56 -21.73 -4.80 29.66
N GLN A 57 -21.65 -3.53 30.04
CA GLN A 57 -22.31 -2.99 31.24
C GLN A 57 -23.50 -2.06 30.91
N ASN A 58 -23.58 -1.57 29.66
CA ASN A 58 -24.63 -0.65 29.24
C ASN A 58 -25.14 -0.99 27.84
N ALA A 59 -26.34 -1.56 27.76
CA ALA A 59 -26.97 -1.97 26.53
C ALA A 59 -27.20 -0.83 25.50
N ASP A 60 -27.27 0.42 25.94
CA ASP A 60 -27.43 1.58 25.06
C ASP A 60 -26.11 2.14 24.52
N THR A 61 -24.98 1.62 25.02
CA THR A 61 -23.66 2.00 24.52
C THR A 61 -23.16 1.00 23.49
N VAL A 62 -22.86 1.50 22.29
CA VAL A 62 -22.41 0.69 21.14
C VAL A 62 -21.25 1.39 20.45
N TRP A 63 -20.26 0.61 20.05
CA TRP A 63 -19.12 1.10 19.31
C TRP A 63 -19.14 0.51 17.88
N VAL A 64 -18.85 1.34 16.91
CA VAL A 64 -18.60 0.93 15.53
C VAL A 64 -17.13 1.13 15.23
N LEU A 65 -16.51 0.05 14.73
CA LEU A 65 -15.13 0.00 14.30
C LEU A 65 -15.11 0.06 12.77
N ASN A 66 -14.60 1.15 12.27
CA ASN A 66 -14.45 1.44 10.85
C ASN A 66 -13.19 2.29 10.67
N ALA A 67 -13.02 3.04 9.56
CA ALA A 67 -11.94 4.00 9.46
C ALA A 67 -11.91 4.95 10.68
N PRO A 68 -13.00 5.62 11.07
CA PRO A 68 -13.10 6.24 12.38
C PRO A 68 -13.61 5.24 13.45
N LEU A 69 -13.17 5.43 14.69
CA LEU A 69 -13.79 4.83 15.86
C LEU A 69 -15.02 5.65 16.25
N MET A 70 -16.18 5.02 16.35
CA MET A 70 -17.42 5.74 16.65
C MET A 70 -18.14 5.12 17.83
N LYS A 71 -18.80 5.96 18.63
CA LYS A 71 -19.56 5.57 19.82
C LYS A 71 -20.96 6.12 19.78
N SER A 72 -21.93 5.27 20.08
CA SER A 72 -23.31 5.62 20.42
C SER A 72 -23.55 5.42 21.91
N ILE A 73 -24.39 6.26 22.52
CA ILE A 73 -24.86 6.13 23.90
C ILE A 73 -26.39 6.10 23.99
N ASP A 74 -27.07 6.03 22.87
CA ASP A 74 -28.54 6.08 22.73
C ASP A 74 -29.10 4.83 22.04
N GLY A 75 -28.36 3.72 22.15
CA GLY A 75 -28.75 2.44 21.59
C GLY A 75 -28.60 2.35 20.08
N GLY A 76 -27.67 3.08 19.50
CA GLY A 76 -27.34 3.01 18.07
C GLY A 76 -28.08 4.00 17.18
N LYS A 77 -28.80 4.97 17.75
CA LYS A 77 -29.54 5.96 16.95
C LYS A 77 -28.62 7.04 16.40
N THR A 78 -27.66 7.53 17.21
CA THR A 78 -26.67 8.51 16.82
C THR A 78 -25.27 8.04 17.18
N PHE A 79 -24.28 8.50 16.41
CA PHE A 79 -22.87 8.18 16.62
C PHE A 79 -22.01 9.43 16.66
N GLU A 80 -21.03 9.44 17.55
CA GLU A 80 -19.97 10.43 17.62
C GLU A 80 -18.63 9.78 17.33
N THR A 81 -17.80 10.41 16.50
CA THR A 81 -16.41 9.99 16.28
C THR A 81 -15.59 10.18 17.57
N ARG A 82 -14.80 9.18 17.91
CA ARG A 82 -13.88 9.20 19.04
C ARG A 82 -12.44 9.25 18.53
N SER A 83 -11.63 10.08 19.15
CA SER A 83 -10.21 10.12 18.86
C SER A 83 -9.53 8.86 19.39
N ALA A 84 -8.70 8.24 18.54
CA ALA A 84 -7.81 7.15 18.88
C ALA A 84 -6.43 7.43 18.27
N PRO A 85 -5.33 6.77 18.74
CA PRO A 85 -3.99 7.02 18.24
C PRO A 85 -3.79 6.74 16.73
N HIS A 86 -4.61 5.88 16.14
CA HIS A 86 -4.62 5.57 14.71
C HIS A 86 -6.05 5.26 14.27
N GLY A 87 -6.31 5.33 12.94
CA GLY A 87 -7.57 4.93 12.32
C GLY A 87 -7.61 3.44 11.96
N ASP A 88 -8.62 3.09 11.16
CA ASP A 88 -8.80 1.74 10.60
C ASP A 88 -8.88 0.65 11.68
N HIS A 89 -10.02 0.65 12.38
CA HIS A 89 -10.25 -0.15 13.58
C HIS A 89 -10.82 -1.52 13.22
N HIS A 90 -10.17 -2.60 13.69
CA HIS A 90 -10.50 -3.98 13.35
C HIS A 90 -11.12 -4.79 14.49
N ASP A 91 -10.70 -4.58 15.73
CA ASP A 91 -11.27 -5.29 16.86
C ASP A 91 -11.19 -4.48 18.17
N MET A 92 -12.02 -4.89 19.14
CA MET A 92 -12.07 -4.29 20.46
C MET A 92 -12.47 -5.35 21.48
N TRP A 93 -11.80 -5.33 22.63
CA TRP A 93 -12.16 -6.15 23.77
C TRP A 93 -12.36 -5.29 25.01
N PHE A 94 -13.49 -5.47 25.68
CA PHE A 94 -13.82 -4.80 26.92
C PHE A 94 -13.50 -5.64 28.15
N ASN A 95 -13.01 -5.00 29.21
CA ASN A 95 -13.03 -5.60 30.54
C ASN A 95 -14.50 -5.73 30.99
N PRO A 96 -15.02 -6.96 31.20
CA PRO A 96 -16.43 -7.14 31.53
C PRO A 96 -16.83 -6.58 32.93
N LYS A 97 -15.83 -6.32 33.78
CA LYS A 97 -16.04 -5.74 35.10
C LYS A 97 -15.95 -4.22 35.13
N ASN A 98 -15.41 -3.62 34.06
CA ASN A 98 -15.26 -2.16 33.97
C ASN A 98 -15.14 -1.81 32.47
N SER A 99 -16.25 -1.44 31.82
CA SER A 99 -16.29 -1.11 30.39
C SER A 99 -15.57 0.19 30.02
N ALA A 100 -15.12 0.98 30.99
CA ALA A 100 -14.19 2.10 30.70
C ALA A 100 -12.77 1.61 30.40
N ASN A 101 -12.46 0.33 30.69
CA ASN A 101 -11.18 -0.29 30.42
C ASN A 101 -11.31 -1.25 29.23
N PHE A 102 -10.68 -0.92 28.11
CA PHE A 102 -10.71 -1.76 26.92
C PHE A 102 -9.43 -1.60 26.08
N ILE A 103 -9.22 -2.56 25.20
CA ILE A 103 -8.17 -2.55 24.19
C ILE A 103 -8.82 -2.41 22.81
N ASN A 104 -8.20 -1.64 21.92
CA ASN A 104 -8.58 -1.48 20.52
C ASN A 104 -7.40 -1.84 19.61
N GLY A 105 -7.66 -2.70 18.62
CA GLY A 105 -6.74 -3.03 17.53
C GLY A 105 -7.06 -2.20 16.30
N ASN A 106 -6.04 -1.61 15.70
CA ASN A 106 -6.13 -0.80 14.47
C ASN A 106 -4.87 -0.96 13.63
N ASP A 107 -4.83 -0.35 12.44
CA ASP A 107 -3.69 -0.49 11.52
C ASP A 107 -2.38 0.15 12.03
N GLY A 108 -2.44 0.96 13.08
CA GLY A 108 -1.26 1.45 13.80
C GLY A 108 -0.76 0.53 14.90
N GLY A 109 -1.55 -0.49 15.28
CA GLY A 109 -1.24 -1.42 16.36
C GLY A 109 -2.36 -1.60 17.36
N ALA A 110 -2.04 -1.86 18.64
CA ALA A 110 -3.02 -2.00 19.71
C ALA A 110 -2.88 -0.89 20.74
N THR A 111 -3.99 -0.36 21.20
CA THR A 111 -4.07 0.70 22.21
C THR A 111 -5.00 0.34 23.35
N VAL A 112 -4.64 0.74 24.55
CA VAL A 112 -5.42 0.50 25.77
C VAL A 112 -5.92 1.83 26.33
N THR A 113 -7.15 1.83 26.78
CA THR A 113 -7.73 2.94 27.55
C THR A 113 -8.24 2.45 28.91
N PHE A 114 -8.23 3.33 29.93
CA PHE A 114 -8.76 3.08 31.28
C PHE A 114 -9.89 4.05 31.65
N ASP A 115 -10.25 4.96 30.72
CA ASP A 115 -11.18 6.06 30.92
C ASP A 115 -12.24 6.19 29.84
N GLY A 116 -12.56 5.07 29.18
CA GLY A 116 -13.61 5.02 28.15
C GLY A 116 -13.24 5.67 26.83
N GLY A 117 -11.94 5.75 26.51
CA GLY A 117 -11.42 6.32 25.29
C GLY A 117 -11.14 7.83 25.36
N ALA A 118 -11.08 8.41 26.56
CA ALA A 118 -10.67 9.80 26.74
C ALA A 118 -9.14 9.96 26.64
N SER A 119 -8.39 8.94 27.05
CA SER A 119 -6.94 8.83 26.82
C SER A 119 -6.54 7.41 26.42
N TRP A 120 -5.37 7.27 25.79
CA TRP A 120 -4.89 6.02 25.22
C TRP A 120 -3.40 5.79 25.48
N SER A 121 -3.03 4.52 25.56
CA SER A 121 -1.61 4.14 25.49
C SER A 121 -1.03 4.46 24.11
N SER A 122 0.29 4.65 24.04
CA SER A 122 0.99 4.85 22.78
C SER A 122 1.00 3.57 21.92
N ILE A 123 0.93 3.73 20.61
CA ILE A 123 1.23 2.67 19.62
C ILE A 123 2.73 2.61 19.29
N MET A 124 3.52 3.61 19.72
CA MET A 124 4.95 3.73 19.37
C MET A 124 5.87 2.78 20.12
N ASN A 125 5.33 1.91 20.96
CA ASN A 125 6.06 0.93 21.77
C ASN A 125 5.94 -0.50 21.23
N GLN A 126 5.41 -0.67 20.02
CA GLN A 126 5.19 -1.98 19.39
C GLN A 126 6.21 -2.17 18.27
N PRO A 127 7.04 -3.23 18.30
CA PRO A 127 8.08 -3.47 17.29
C PRO A 127 7.48 -4.17 16.05
N THR A 128 6.43 -3.59 15.48
CA THR A 128 5.72 -4.13 14.32
C THR A 128 5.64 -3.08 13.22
N ALA A 129 5.90 -3.49 11.99
CA ALA A 129 5.76 -2.66 10.80
C ALA A 129 5.62 -3.55 9.55
N GLN A 130 4.92 -3.06 8.55
CA GLN A 130 4.86 -3.66 7.23
C GLN A 130 5.54 -2.73 6.23
N PHE A 131 6.69 -3.15 5.70
CA PHE A 131 7.41 -2.41 4.67
C PHE A 131 7.22 -3.06 3.30
N TYR A 132 7.00 -2.24 2.27
CA TYR A 132 6.86 -2.74 0.91
C TYR A 132 8.19 -3.04 0.25
N ARG A 133 9.11 -2.10 0.32
CA ARG A 133 10.44 -2.19 -0.29
C ARG A 133 11.45 -1.48 0.60
N VAL A 134 12.68 -2.00 0.60
CA VAL A 134 13.79 -1.37 1.33
C VAL A 134 14.89 -1.07 0.34
N ILE A 135 15.36 0.16 0.32
CA ILE A 135 16.56 0.57 -0.42
C ILE A 135 17.57 1.21 0.54
N THR A 136 18.81 1.28 0.11
CA THR A 136 19.89 1.92 0.88
C THR A 136 20.55 3.02 0.05
N ASP A 137 20.99 4.08 0.72
CA ASP A 137 21.87 5.07 0.12
C ASP A 137 23.35 4.65 0.21
N ASN A 138 24.21 5.51 -0.26
CA ASN A 138 25.67 5.32 -0.29
C ASN A 138 26.42 6.13 0.76
N GLN A 139 25.73 6.66 1.77
CA GLN A 139 26.35 7.39 2.88
C GLN A 139 27.13 6.44 3.82
N VAL A 140 27.90 6.98 4.73
CA VAL A 140 28.59 6.21 5.79
C VAL A 140 28.35 6.88 7.14
N PRO A 141 27.59 6.25 8.06
CA PRO A 141 26.83 5.02 7.87
C PRO A 141 25.70 5.20 6.84
N PHE A 142 25.41 4.16 6.06
CA PHE A 142 24.29 4.22 5.11
C PHE A 142 22.94 4.26 5.83
N ARG A 143 21.94 4.80 5.15
CA ARG A 143 20.56 4.79 5.63
C ARG A 143 19.72 3.80 4.83
N LEU A 144 18.70 3.27 5.46
CA LEU A 144 17.66 2.46 4.85
C LEU A 144 16.41 3.34 4.67
N TYR A 145 15.72 3.12 3.56
CA TYR A 145 14.49 3.85 3.23
C TYR A 145 13.39 2.86 2.86
N ALA A 146 12.19 3.11 3.37
CA ALA A 146 11.02 2.29 3.05
C ALA A 146 9.72 3.07 3.20
N GLY A 147 8.67 2.65 2.48
CA GLY A 147 7.28 3.00 2.77
C GLY A 147 6.69 1.99 3.75
N GLN A 148 6.07 2.47 4.81
CA GLN A 148 5.40 1.67 5.82
C GLN A 148 3.89 1.78 5.64
N GLN A 149 3.23 0.65 5.37
CA GLN A 149 1.78 0.58 5.21
C GLN A 149 1.08 1.26 6.39
N ASP A 150 0.05 2.05 6.08
CA ASP A 150 -0.83 2.80 6.99
C ASP A 150 -0.14 3.86 7.85
N ASN A 151 1.15 4.11 7.63
CA ASN A 151 1.88 5.12 8.40
C ASN A 151 2.53 6.18 7.50
N SER A 152 3.77 5.97 7.09
CA SER A 152 4.48 6.94 6.27
C SER A 152 5.69 6.30 5.60
N THR A 153 6.57 7.12 5.06
CA THR A 153 7.94 6.68 4.74
C THR A 153 8.83 6.76 5.96
N VAL A 154 9.91 6.01 5.95
CA VAL A 154 10.96 6.08 6.96
C VAL A 154 12.34 6.13 6.30
N SER A 155 13.21 6.96 6.85
CA SER A 155 14.66 6.93 6.67
C SER A 155 15.28 6.61 8.02
N ILE A 156 16.04 5.52 8.11
CA ILE A 156 16.67 5.04 9.35
C ILE A 156 18.16 4.74 9.11
N PRO A 157 19.09 5.18 9.97
CA PRO A 157 20.50 4.87 9.78
C PRO A 157 20.78 3.39 10.05
N SER A 158 21.74 2.81 9.34
CA SER A 158 22.18 1.42 9.60
C SER A 158 22.84 1.25 10.98
N ARG A 159 23.38 2.32 11.53
CA ARG A 159 23.93 2.43 12.89
C ARG A 159 24.05 3.89 13.30
N THR A 160 24.13 4.11 14.61
CA THR A 160 24.45 5.42 15.21
C THR A 160 25.79 5.36 15.94
N PHE A 161 26.29 6.52 16.35
CA PHE A 161 27.45 6.60 17.24
C PHE A 161 27.10 6.33 18.72
N GLY A 162 25.82 6.23 19.04
CA GLY A 162 25.31 5.91 20.38
C GLY A 162 25.14 4.41 20.62
N GLY A 163 24.46 4.08 21.71
CA GLY A 163 24.20 2.70 22.14
C GLY A 163 23.08 1.98 21.37
N GLY A 164 22.38 2.67 20.44
CA GLY A 164 21.27 2.13 19.66
C GLY A 164 20.67 3.15 18.74
N ILE A 165 19.58 2.79 18.07
CA ILE A 165 18.80 3.67 17.21
C ILE A 165 17.54 4.08 17.99
N GLY A 166 17.36 5.38 18.17
CA GLY A 166 16.23 5.99 18.86
C GLY A 166 15.26 6.70 17.92
N HIS A 167 14.19 7.25 18.48
CA HIS A 167 13.19 8.02 17.71
C HIS A 167 13.76 9.24 16.99
N GLU A 168 14.83 9.81 17.52
CA GLU A 168 15.55 10.96 16.94
C GLU A 168 16.35 10.61 15.68
N ASP A 169 16.63 9.34 15.45
CA ASP A 169 17.50 8.88 14.37
C ASP A 169 16.74 8.59 13.08
N TYR A 170 15.43 8.43 13.12
CA TYR A 170 14.62 8.14 11.95
C TYR A 170 13.50 9.15 11.75
N PHE A 171 13.14 9.38 10.48
CA PHE A 171 12.17 10.39 10.10
C PHE A 171 11.55 10.08 8.73
N PRO A 172 10.36 10.65 8.43
CA PRO A 172 9.73 10.51 7.11
C PRO A 172 10.46 11.35 6.05
N VAL A 173 10.44 10.87 4.80
CA VAL A 173 11.15 11.49 3.66
C VAL A 173 10.24 11.89 2.51
N GLY A 174 9.05 12.37 2.80
CA GLY A 174 8.02 12.62 1.79
C GLY A 174 7.33 11.34 1.34
N GLY A 175 6.47 11.41 0.32
CA GLY A 175 5.66 10.26 -0.08
C GLY A 175 4.69 9.83 1.02
N GLY A 176 4.46 8.54 1.14
CA GLY A 176 3.56 7.97 2.14
C GLY A 176 3.65 6.45 2.23
N GLU A 177 2.64 5.83 2.76
CA GLU A 177 2.56 4.42 3.14
C GLU A 177 2.96 3.44 2.02
N SER A 178 2.55 3.68 0.79
CA SER A 178 2.81 2.79 -0.36
C SER A 178 4.07 3.17 -1.14
N ALA A 179 5.00 3.92 -0.52
CA ALA A 179 6.10 4.51 -1.23
C ALA A 179 7.01 3.51 -1.94
N HIS A 180 7.26 3.80 -3.21
CA HIS A 180 8.50 3.46 -3.87
C HIS A 180 9.44 4.65 -3.68
N ILE A 181 10.71 4.41 -3.33
CA ILE A 181 11.66 5.46 -2.98
C ILE A 181 12.86 5.38 -3.91
N ALA A 182 13.32 6.54 -4.35
CA ALA A 182 14.57 6.72 -5.07
C ALA A 182 15.31 7.93 -4.48
N PHE A 183 16.60 8.00 -4.68
CA PHE A 183 17.40 9.14 -4.29
C PHE A 183 18.40 9.46 -5.39
N ASP A 184 18.88 10.70 -5.39
CA ASP A 184 19.97 11.12 -6.23
C ASP A 184 21.27 10.44 -5.76
N PRO A 185 21.89 9.56 -6.57
CA PRO A 185 23.07 8.81 -6.16
C PRO A 185 24.29 9.69 -5.87
N GLU A 186 24.35 10.90 -6.43
CA GLU A 186 25.42 11.88 -6.18
C GLU A 186 25.10 12.81 -5.01
N ASN A 187 23.81 12.96 -4.68
CA ASN A 187 23.33 13.82 -3.63
C ASN A 187 22.16 13.19 -2.86
N PRO A 188 22.43 12.24 -1.96
CA PRO A 188 21.38 11.46 -1.26
C PRO A 188 20.51 12.31 -0.32
N ARG A 189 20.76 13.61 -0.22
CA ARG A 189 19.85 14.56 0.45
C ARG A 189 18.53 14.78 -0.31
N LEU A 190 18.52 14.54 -1.63
CA LEU A 190 17.33 14.65 -2.47
C LEU A 190 16.72 13.27 -2.63
N ILE A 191 15.51 13.10 -2.07
CA ILE A 191 14.80 11.83 -2.01
C ILE A 191 13.49 11.98 -2.75
N TYR A 192 13.19 11.03 -3.63
CA TYR A 192 11.96 10.95 -4.39
C TYR A 192 11.11 9.82 -3.83
N ALA A 193 9.88 10.11 -3.46
CA ALA A 193 9.01 9.12 -2.85
C ALA A 193 7.59 9.23 -3.38
N THR A 194 7.01 8.07 -3.71
CA THR A 194 5.62 7.97 -4.13
C THR A 194 4.70 7.75 -2.93
N THR A 195 3.41 7.84 -3.14
CA THR A 195 2.36 7.38 -2.24
C THR A 195 1.11 7.07 -3.04
N ILE A 196 0.04 6.70 -2.36
CA ILE A 196 -1.26 6.40 -2.94
C ILE A 196 -1.67 7.42 -4.01
N ASN A 197 -2.52 7.00 -4.94
CA ASN A 197 -3.05 7.86 -6.01
C ASN A 197 -2.01 8.41 -6.98
N GLY A 198 -0.87 7.72 -7.11
CA GLY A 198 0.21 8.16 -7.96
C GLY A 198 0.82 9.50 -7.57
N THR A 199 0.70 9.89 -6.31
CA THR A 199 1.38 11.07 -5.79
C THR A 199 2.87 10.81 -5.75
N LEU A 200 3.65 11.80 -6.18
CA LEU A 200 5.11 11.75 -6.20
C LEU A 200 5.66 13.06 -5.63
N THR A 201 6.63 12.96 -4.74
CA THR A 201 7.26 14.08 -4.07
C THR A 201 8.78 14.01 -4.17
N GLU A 202 9.41 15.18 -4.19
CA GLU A 202 10.83 15.38 -3.90
C GLU A 202 10.95 15.91 -2.47
N TYR A 203 11.77 15.29 -1.65
CA TYR A 203 12.10 15.71 -0.29
C TYR A 203 13.57 16.17 -0.21
N ASP A 204 13.80 17.38 0.27
CA ASP A 204 15.14 17.90 0.57
C ASP A 204 15.45 17.70 2.06
N ASP A 205 16.34 16.78 2.36
CA ASP A 205 16.68 16.41 3.74
C ASP A 205 17.40 17.54 4.51
N VAL A 206 18.09 18.45 3.83
CA VAL A 206 18.75 19.58 4.47
C VAL A 206 17.77 20.65 4.90
N ASN A 207 16.84 21.00 4.01
CA ASN A 207 15.85 22.04 4.27
C ASN A 207 14.55 21.50 4.90
N LYS A 208 14.42 20.18 5.02
CA LYS A 208 13.20 19.48 5.51
C LYS A 208 11.94 19.93 4.76
N ARG A 209 12.05 20.05 3.43
CA ARG A 209 10.97 20.51 2.57
C ARG A 209 10.55 19.44 1.58
N THR A 210 9.24 19.29 1.41
CA THR A 210 8.65 18.41 0.41
C THR A 210 8.05 19.25 -0.72
N ARG A 211 8.35 18.88 -1.96
CA ARG A 211 7.77 19.48 -3.17
C ARG A 211 7.00 18.42 -3.95
N PRO A 212 5.72 18.64 -4.30
CA PRO A 212 5.00 17.73 -5.19
C PRO A 212 5.56 17.85 -6.61
N ILE A 213 5.79 16.70 -7.25
CA ILE A 213 6.33 16.59 -8.61
C ILE A 213 5.51 15.61 -9.47
N LYS A 214 4.28 15.32 -9.07
CA LYS A 214 3.35 14.44 -9.80
C LYS A 214 3.18 14.93 -11.24
N PRO A 215 3.27 14.05 -12.27
CA PRO A 215 3.21 14.44 -13.68
C PRO A 215 1.90 15.09 -14.11
N TYR A 216 0.79 14.70 -13.48
CA TYR A 216 -0.54 15.19 -13.80
C TYR A 216 -1.41 15.27 -12.55
N PRO A 217 -2.06 16.41 -12.29
CA PRO A 217 -2.83 16.64 -11.06
C PRO A 217 -4.22 16.02 -11.15
N GLU A 218 -4.32 14.70 -11.20
CA GLU A 218 -5.57 13.97 -11.26
C GLU A 218 -5.96 13.41 -9.90
N TYR A 219 -7.22 13.59 -9.52
CA TYR A 219 -7.79 12.98 -8.34
C TYR A 219 -8.40 11.64 -8.71
N VAL A 220 -8.00 10.56 -8.06
CA VAL A 220 -8.32 9.21 -8.51
C VAL A 220 -9.37 8.49 -7.65
N PHE A 221 -9.64 8.98 -6.44
CA PHE A 221 -10.65 8.37 -5.57
C PHE A 221 -12.04 8.37 -6.21
N GLY A 222 -12.70 7.23 -6.18
CA GLY A 222 -14.03 7.04 -6.74
C GLY A 222 -14.07 6.93 -8.27
N GLN A 223 -12.91 7.00 -8.95
CA GLN A 223 -12.83 6.89 -10.42
C GLN A 223 -12.46 5.48 -10.87
N GLN A 224 -12.96 5.08 -12.03
CA GLN A 224 -12.54 3.85 -12.67
C GLN A 224 -11.17 4.05 -13.31
N SER A 225 -10.26 3.08 -13.17
CA SER A 225 -8.90 3.21 -13.70
C SER A 225 -8.85 3.34 -15.23
N LYS A 226 -9.86 2.84 -15.95
CA LYS A 226 -9.98 2.99 -17.41
C LYS A 226 -10.19 4.44 -17.88
N ASP A 227 -10.72 5.31 -17.00
CA ASP A 227 -11.09 6.69 -17.31
C ASP A 227 -9.97 7.68 -16.92
N LEU A 228 -8.94 7.21 -16.20
CA LEU A 228 -7.80 8.01 -15.80
C LEU A 228 -6.83 8.24 -16.96
N LYS A 229 -6.23 9.42 -17.02
CA LYS A 229 -5.13 9.70 -17.92
C LYS A 229 -3.93 8.81 -17.61
N TYR A 230 -3.59 8.67 -16.34
CA TYR A 230 -2.50 7.82 -15.86
C TYR A 230 -3.00 6.85 -14.80
N ARG A 231 -2.98 5.56 -15.13
CA ARG A 231 -3.17 4.49 -14.15
C ARG A 231 -1.86 4.24 -13.41
N THR A 232 -1.88 4.34 -12.10
CA THR A 232 -0.70 4.09 -11.26
C THR A 232 -0.96 2.92 -10.33
N ASN A 233 0.06 2.11 -10.11
CA ASN A 233 -0.01 1.08 -9.07
C ASN A 233 -0.11 1.72 -7.69
N TRP A 234 -0.57 0.94 -6.70
CA TRP A 234 -0.47 1.31 -5.28
C TRP A 234 0.96 1.68 -4.89
N ASN A 235 1.91 0.85 -5.31
CA ASN A 235 3.35 1.10 -5.18
C ASN A 235 3.93 1.63 -6.51
N ALA A 236 3.44 2.75 -7.01
CA ALA A 236 3.89 3.31 -8.28
C ALA A 236 5.43 3.49 -8.30
N PRO A 237 6.15 2.89 -9.25
CA PRO A 237 7.61 2.93 -9.22
C PRO A 237 8.15 4.28 -9.66
N VAL A 238 9.16 4.77 -8.93
CA VAL A 238 10.02 5.90 -9.30
C VAL A 238 11.48 5.46 -9.25
N VAL A 239 12.27 5.85 -10.23
CA VAL A 239 13.71 5.53 -10.33
C VAL A 239 14.47 6.77 -10.73
N ALA A 240 15.58 7.05 -10.04
CA ALA A 240 16.57 8.02 -10.48
C ALA A 240 17.59 7.30 -11.39
N SER A 241 17.95 7.94 -12.51
CA SER A 241 18.94 7.36 -13.42
C SER A 241 20.32 7.25 -12.77
N PRO A 242 20.99 6.09 -12.88
CA PRO A 242 22.36 5.95 -12.39
C PRO A 242 23.40 6.71 -13.26
N HIS A 243 22.98 7.27 -14.40
CA HIS A 243 23.86 7.98 -15.35
C HIS A 243 23.74 9.49 -15.28
N ASN A 244 22.58 10.00 -14.83
CA ASN A 244 22.36 11.43 -14.69
C ASN A 244 21.31 11.67 -13.57
N PRO A 245 21.70 12.30 -12.46
CA PRO A 245 20.82 12.49 -11.30
C PRO A 245 19.62 13.43 -11.55
N GLU A 246 19.62 14.21 -12.65
CA GLU A 246 18.47 15.03 -13.04
C GLU A 246 17.36 14.22 -13.72
N ILE A 247 17.69 13.01 -14.20
CA ILE A 247 16.74 12.15 -14.89
C ILE A 247 16.01 11.27 -13.88
N LEU A 248 14.67 11.35 -13.94
CA LEU A 248 13.76 10.47 -13.21
C LEU A 248 12.87 9.71 -14.17
N TYR A 249 12.61 8.46 -13.85
CA TYR A 249 11.59 7.64 -14.49
C TYR A 249 10.44 7.38 -13.54
N TYR A 250 9.21 7.46 -14.04
CA TYR A 250 8.01 7.22 -13.25
C TYR A 250 7.03 6.32 -13.99
N GLY A 251 6.59 5.25 -13.31
CA GLY A 251 5.71 4.23 -13.90
C GLY A 251 4.23 4.51 -13.67
N THR A 252 3.50 4.57 -14.78
CA THR A 252 2.03 4.55 -14.84
C THR A 252 1.63 3.32 -15.68
N GLN A 253 0.64 3.38 -16.61
CA GLN A 253 0.56 2.41 -17.71
C GLN A 253 1.59 2.73 -18.81
N LYS A 254 2.13 3.94 -18.79
CA LYS A 254 3.21 4.41 -19.63
C LYS A 254 4.42 4.72 -18.77
N LEU A 255 5.60 4.67 -19.35
CA LEU A 255 6.80 5.17 -18.71
C LEU A 255 6.93 6.67 -19.00
N LEU A 256 7.05 7.43 -17.93
CA LEU A 256 7.28 8.86 -17.98
C LEU A 256 8.73 9.15 -17.60
N ARG A 257 9.33 10.13 -18.26
CA ARG A 257 10.69 10.63 -17.99
C ARG A 257 10.66 12.11 -17.68
N SER A 258 11.45 12.52 -16.73
CA SER A 258 11.80 13.90 -16.44
C SER A 258 13.29 14.09 -16.62
N ASP A 259 13.72 15.18 -17.25
CA ASP A 259 15.12 15.58 -17.39
C ASP A 259 15.53 16.72 -16.46
N ASN A 260 14.68 17.04 -15.48
CA ASN A 260 14.84 18.19 -14.60
C ASN A 260 14.23 17.95 -13.21
N ARG A 261 14.45 16.75 -12.67
CA ARG A 261 14.02 16.35 -11.32
C ARG A 261 12.54 16.58 -11.07
N GLY A 262 11.70 16.17 -12.04
CA GLY A 262 10.24 16.18 -11.90
C GLY A 262 9.58 17.54 -12.12
N VAL A 263 10.27 18.56 -12.63
CA VAL A 263 9.66 19.84 -12.99
C VAL A 263 8.76 19.69 -14.20
N THR A 264 9.20 18.91 -15.20
CA THR A 264 8.41 18.53 -16.37
C THR A 264 8.56 17.04 -16.67
N TRP A 265 7.55 16.47 -17.33
CA TRP A 265 7.49 15.06 -17.66
C TRP A 265 7.11 14.84 -19.12
N THR A 266 7.73 13.85 -19.73
CA THR A 266 7.49 13.40 -21.11
C THR A 266 7.15 11.91 -21.12
N GLU A 267 6.13 11.51 -21.90
CA GLU A 267 5.83 10.11 -22.16
C GLU A 267 6.89 9.55 -23.13
N ILE A 268 7.63 8.54 -22.70
CA ILE A 268 8.65 7.86 -23.52
C ILE A 268 8.26 6.42 -23.89
N SER A 269 6.98 6.07 -23.68
CA SER A 269 6.46 4.77 -24.13
C SER A 269 4.99 4.86 -24.54
N PRO A 270 4.48 3.90 -25.35
CA PRO A 270 3.07 3.60 -25.39
C PRO A 270 2.58 3.00 -24.07
N ASP A 271 1.31 2.56 -23.99
CA ASP A 271 0.83 1.70 -22.90
C ASP A 271 1.60 0.37 -22.94
N LEU A 272 2.39 0.07 -21.92
CA LEU A 272 3.25 -1.11 -21.82
C LEU A 272 2.55 -2.33 -21.19
N THR A 273 1.29 -2.19 -20.80
CA THR A 273 0.48 -3.23 -20.17
C THR A 273 -0.34 -4.02 -21.19
N PHE A 274 -1.05 -5.07 -20.76
CA PHE A 274 -2.06 -5.70 -21.58
C PHE A 274 -3.30 -4.83 -21.80
N ASN A 275 -3.51 -3.86 -20.90
CA ASN A 275 -4.62 -2.90 -20.95
C ASN A 275 -6.00 -3.55 -21.03
N ASP A 276 -6.23 -4.60 -20.27
CA ASP A 276 -7.50 -5.32 -20.22
C ASP A 276 -8.59 -4.45 -19.56
N LYS A 277 -9.43 -3.83 -20.38
CA LYS A 277 -10.48 -2.92 -19.94
C LYS A 277 -11.54 -3.58 -19.03
N SER A 278 -11.69 -4.90 -19.12
CA SER A 278 -12.63 -5.64 -18.28
C SER A 278 -12.24 -5.62 -16.80
N LYS A 279 -10.95 -5.39 -16.50
CA LYS A 279 -10.38 -5.34 -15.16
C LYS A 279 -10.12 -3.91 -14.65
N GLN A 280 -10.62 -2.91 -15.35
CA GLN A 280 -10.38 -1.49 -15.05
C GLN A 280 -11.67 -0.75 -14.65
N GLY A 281 -12.69 -1.49 -14.20
CA GLY A 281 -13.95 -0.94 -13.69
C GLY A 281 -13.86 -0.44 -12.25
N LEU A 282 -15.02 -0.28 -11.63
CA LEU A 282 -15.12 0.03 -10.20
C LEU A 282 -14.63 -1.16 -9.37
N ASN A 283 -13.94 -0.86 -8.29
CA ASN A 283 -13.41 -1.82 -7.32
C ASN A 283 -14.15 -1.69 -5.98
N GLY A 284 -13.85 -2.58 -5.04
CA GLY A 284 -14.53 -2.73 -3.77
C GLY A 284 -15.55 -3.87 -3.83
N GLY A 285 -16.46 -3.91 -2.88
CA GLY A 285 -17.48 -4.94 -2.83
C GLY A 285 -18.55 -4.81 -3.92
N PRO A 286 -19.37 -5.85 -4.13
CA PRO A 286 -20.42 -5.81 -5.14
C PRO A 286 -21.55 -4.83 -4.80
N LEU A 287 -21.82 -4.58 -3.52
CA LEU A 287 -22.88 -3.69 -3.06
C LEU A 287 -22.38 -2.26 -2.86
N THR A 288 -21.16 -2.11 -2.34
CA THR A 288 -20.57 -0.81 -2.01
C THR A 288 -19.23 -0.65 -2.70
N PRO A 289 -19.20 -0.36 -4.01
CA PRO A 289 -17.96 -0.11 -4.73
C PRO A 289 -17.21 1.07 -4.12
N GLU A 290 -15.90 0.87 -3.94
CA GLU A 290 -15.03 1.90 -3.40
C GLU A 290 -13.69 1.86 -4.13
N ASN A 291 -13.40 2.93 -4.89
CA ASN A 291 -12.15 3.04 -5.63
C ASN A 291 -11.20 3.95 -4.86
N VAL A 292 -10.33 3.34 -4.08
CA VAL A 292 -9.25 4.05 -3.34
C VAL A 292 -7.92 4.03 -4.10
N GLY A 293 -7.89 3.38 -5.27
CA GLY A 293 -6.70 3.28 -6.12
C GLY A 293 -5.75 2.14 -5.76
N ALA A 294 -6.06 1.33 -4.74
CA ALA A 294 -5.25 0.18 -4.33
C ALA A 294 -5.32 -0.96 -5.34
N GLU A 295 -6.46 -1.14 -5.99
CA GLU A 295 -6.75 -2.26 -6.89
C GLU A 295 -6.56 -1.91 -8.37
N PHE A 296 -5.91 -0.79 -8.69
CA PHE A 296 -5.67 -0.42 -10.08
C PHE A 296 -4.77 -1.45 -10.76
N TYR A 297 -5.22 -1.94 -11.90
CA TYR A 297 -4.62 -3.02 -12.66
C TYR A 297 -4.26 -2.59 -14.09
N GLY A 298 -3.23 -3.23 -14.64
CA GLY A 298 -2.64 -2.85 -15.91
C GLY A 298 -1.75 -1.61 -15.73
N THR A 299 -0.77 -1.72 -14.83
CA THR A 299 0.16 -0.65 -14.44
C THR A 299 1.60 -1.14 -14.46
N ILE A 300 2.54 -0.22 -14.65
CA ILE A 300 3.95 -0.53 -14.45
C ILE A 300 4.18 -0.75 -12.94
N PHE A 301 4.82 -1.87 -12.63
CA PHE A 301 5.11 -2.29 -11.26
C PHE A 301 6.60 -2.18 -10.91
N TYR A 302 7.48 -2.28 -11.90
CA TYR A 302 8.91 -2.16 -11.71
C TYR A 302 9.60 -1.51 -12.91
N ILE A 303 10.64 -0.72 -12.63
CA ILE A 303 11.51 -0.07 -13.62
C ILE A 303 12.95 -0.33 -13.20
N ALA A 304 13.80 -0.69 -14.16
CA ALA A 304 15.24 -0.81 -13.94
C ALA A 304 16.01 -0.29 -15.16
N GLU A 305 16.80 0.76 -14.98
CA GLU A 305 17.75 1.21 -15.99
C GLU A 305 19.08 0.45 -15.85
N SER A 306 19.67 0.10 -16.98
CA SER A 306 20.98 -0.56 -17.02
C SER A 306 22.06 0.35 -16.41
N THR A 307 22.90 -0.20 -15.53
CA THR A 307 24.06 0.51 -14.98
C THR A 307 25.20 0.66 -15.98
N HIS A 308 25.17 -0.08 -17.12
CA HIS A 308 26.19 -0.06 -18.15
C HIS A 308 25.93 0.95 -19.28
N THR A 309 24.67 1.19 -19.58
CA THR A 309 24.29 2.00 -20.76
C THR A 309 23.04 2.80 -20.47
N ALA A 310 23.15 4.10 -20.52
CA ALA A 310 22.02 5.02 -20.38
C ALA A 310 20.96 4.74 -21.46
N GLY A 311 19.66 4.86 -21.07
CA GLY A 311 18.55 4.63 -21.98
C GLY A 311 18.26 3.17 -22.31
N VAL A 312 18.96 2.21 -21.71
CA VAL A 312 18.56 0.79 -21.70
C VAL A 312 17.71 0.55 -20.47
N ILE A 313 16.39 0.47 -20.66
CA ILE A 313 15.42 0.47 -19.57
C ILE A 313 14.53 -0.76 -19.67
N TRP A 314 14.43 -1.50 -18.59
CA TRP A 314 13.52 -2.63 -18.41
C TRP A 314 12.30 -2.18 -17.63
N VAL A 315 11.12 -2.62 -18.08
CA VAL A 315 9.84 -2.31 -17.44
C VAL A 315 9.03 -3.57 -17.27
N ALA A 316 8.56 -3.80 -16.05
CA ALA A 316 7.66 -4.89 -15.72
C ALA A 316 6.31 -4.38 -15.24
N THR A 317 5.24 -5.14 -15.53
CA THR A 317 3.87 -4.78 -15.19
C THR A 317 3.23 -5.76 -14.20
N ASP A 318 2.20 -5.29 -13.50
CA ASP A 318 1.40 -6.09 -12.58
C ASP A 318 0.53 -7.13 -13.31
N ASP A 319 0.28 -6.95 -14.60
CA ASP A 319 -0.42 -7.89 -15.47
C ASP A 319 0.50 -8.86 -16.22
N GLY A 320 1.82 -8.81 -15.91
CA GLY A 320 2.76 -9.85 -16.31
C GLY A 320 3.48 -9.62 -17.65
N ARG A 321 3.59 -8.39 -18.12
CA ARG A 321 4.44 -8.04 -19.27
C ARG A 321 5.81 -7.58 -18.83
N LEU A 322 6.82 -7.97 -19.60
CA LEU A 322 8.19 -7.48 -19.50
C LEU A 322 8.60 -6.85 -20.82
N GLN A 323 8.96 -5.60 -20.78
CA GLN A 323 9.38 -4.87 -21.98
C GLN A 323 10.72 -4.17 -21.76
N ILE A 324 11.46 -3.97 -22.84
CA ILE A 324 12.75 -3.28 -22.83
C ILE A 324 12.81 -2.25 -23.95
N THR A 325 13.36 -1.09 -23.64
CA THR A 325 13.92 -0.17 -24.63
C THR A 325 15.45 -0.21 -24.58
N ARG A 326 16.10 0.04 -25.72
CA ARG A 326 17.56 0.15 -25.83
C ARG A 326 18.00 1.48 -26.42
N ASN A 327 17.06 2.39 -26.61
CA ASN A 327 17.23 3.67 -27.29
C ASN A 327 16.36 4.75 -26.64
N ASP A 328 16.35 4.73 -25.30
CA ASP A 328 15.76 5.79 -24.48
C ASP A 328 14.25 6.02 -24.71
N GLY A 329 13.53 4.94 -25.06
CA GLY A 329 12.09 4.98 -25.27
C GLY A 329 11.64 5.14 -26.74
N ASP A 330 12.54 5.36 -27.69
CA ASP A 330 12.18 5.47 -29.12
C ASP A 330 11.50 4.20 -29.65
N SER A 331 11.86 3.05 -29.09
CA SER A 331 11.21 1.77 -29.42
C SER A 331 11.22 0.82 -28.23
N TRP A 332 10.18 -0.01 -28.15
CA TRP A 332 9.97 -0.99 -27.09
C TRP A 332 9.82 -2.40 -27.66
N VAL A 333 10.41 -3.37 -26.99
CA VAL A 333 10.36 -4.79 -27.36
C VAL A 333 9.79 -5.59 -26.20
N ASP A 334 8.75 -6.39 -26.46
CA ASP A 334 8.22 -7.35 -25.51
C ASP A 334 9.17 -8.55 -25.40
N VAL A 335 9.69 -8.78 -24.22
CA VAL A 335 10.64 -9.85 -23.90
C VAL A 335 10.10 -10.77 -22.79
N THR A 336 8.78 -10.77 -22.62
CA THR A 336 8.10 -11.58 -21.60
C THR A 336 8.38 -13.07 -21.79
N PRO A 337 8.85 -13.78 -20.75
CA PRO A 337 8.94 -15.24 -20.80
C PRO A 337 7.58 -15.88 -21.07
N ARG A 338 7.52 -16.79 -22.04
CA ARG A 338 6.26 -17.33 -22.60
C ARG A 338 5.38 -18.10 -21.60
N ASN A 339 5.93 -18.52 -20.48
CA ASN A 339 5.25 -19.33 -19.47
C ASN A 339 4.72 -18.52 -18.29
N LEU A 340 4.82 -17.18 -18.28
CA LEU A 340 4.40 -16.36 -17.13
C LEU A 340 2.88 -16.22 -16.94
N LYS A 341 2.07 -16.49 -17.96
CA LYS A 341 0.59 -16.51 -17.87
C LYS A 341 -0.06 -15.26 -17.25
N GLY A 342 0.58 -14.08 -17.34
CA GLY A 342 0.07 -12.84 -16.75
C GLY A 342 0.32 -12.68 -15.24
N ALA A 343 1.21 -13.47 -14.64
CA ALA A 343 1.62 -13.31 -13.25
C ALA A 343 2.40 -12.02 -13.04
N GLN A 344 2.20 -11.37 -11.90
CA GLN A 344 2.84 -10.09 -11.59
C GLN A 344 4.36 -10.24 -11.51
N ILE A 345 5.09 -9.39 -12.24
CA ILE A 345 6.56 -9.32 -12.15
C ILE A 345 6.91 -8.31 -11.04
N ASN A 346 7.34 -8.84 -9.90
CA ASN A 346 7.55 -8.06 -8.67
C ASN A 346 8.85 -7.27 -8.66
N ALA A 347 9.89 -7.77 -9.31
CA ALA A 347 11.20 -7.14 -9.30
C ALA A 347 11.99 -7.45 -10.57
N ILE A 348 12.84 -6.50 -10.94
CA ILE A 348 13.86 -6.63 -11.97
C ILE A 348 15.19 -6.24 -11.35
N GLU A 349 16.19 -7.10 -11.45
CA GLU A 349 17.55 -6.80 -11.07
C GLU A 349 18.43 -6.85 -12.31
N VAL A 350 18.94 -5.72 -12.75
CA VAL A 350 19.88 -5.66 -13.89
C VAL A 350 21.28 -6.04 -13.42
N SER A 351 21.96 -6.85 -14.20
CA SER A 351 23.31 -7.29 -13.84
C SER A 351 24.29 -6.10 -13.82
N PRO A 352 25.02 -5.87 -12.72
CA PRO A 352 26.11 -4.88 -12.69
C PRO A 352 27.37 -5.37 -13.39
N HIS A 353 27.43 -6.64 -13.83
CA HIS A 353 28.62 -7.26 -14.41
C HIS A 353 28.51 -7.49 -15.94
N GLU A 354 27.31 -7.80 -16.42
CA GLU A 354 27.09 -8.18 -17.81
C GLU A 354 25.98 -7.31 -18.46
N PRO A 355 26.30 -6.49 -19.46
CA PRO A 355 25.28 -5.74 -20.20
C PRO A 355 24.25 -6.66 -20.83
N GLY A 356 22.97 -6.27 -20.77
CA GLY A 356 21.85 -7.02 -21.35
C GLY A 356 21.44 -8.28 -20.57
N VAL A 357 21.99 -8.48 -19.36
CA VAL A 357 21.54 -9.51 -18.43
C VAL A 357 20.69 -8.91 -17.34
N ALA A 358 19.57 -9.55 -17.04
CA ALA A 358 18.68 -9.17 -15.93
C ALA A 358 18.09 -10.43 -15.26
N TYR A 359 17.64 -10.27 -14.03
CA TYR A 359 16.88 -11.27 -13.30
C TYR A 359 15.51 -10.71 -12.99
N ILE A 360 14.47 -11.54 -13.03
CA ILE A 360 13.11 -11.15 -12.62
C ILE A 360 12.58 -12.13 -11.59
N ALA A 361 11.85 -11.59 -10.60
CA ALA A 361 11.06 -12.36 -9.66
C ALA A 361 9.58 -12.16 -9.98
N VAL A 362 8.82 -13.27 -10.01
CA VAL A 362 7.42 -13.27 -10.43
C VAL A 362 6.56 -13.94 -9.38
N ALA A 363 5.38 -13.42 -9.12
CA ALA A 363 4.40 -13.94 -8.18
C ALA A 363 3.07 -14.25 -8.87
N GLY A 364 2.61 -15.49 -8.72
CA GLY A 364 1.35 -15.98 -9.28
C GLY A 364 0.21 -16.12 -8.28
N TYR A 365 0.40 -15.75 -7.00
CA TYR A 365 -0.55 -16.04 -5.92
C TYR A 365 -1.96 -15.46 -6.17
N LYS A 366 -2.07 -14.32 -6.85
CA LYS A 366 -3.35 -13.73 -7.25
C LYS A 366 -4.13 -14.59 -8.26
N MET A 367 -3.46 -15.55 -8.89
CA MET A 367 -4.03 -16.53 -9.81
C MET A 367 -4.07 -17.94 -9.20
N ASN A 368 -3.95 -18.05 -7.88
CA ASN A 368 -3.87 -19.31 -7.14
C ASN A 368 -2.68 -20.19 -7.55
N ASP A 369 -1.58 -19.55 -7.96
CA ASP A 369 -0.30 -20.18 -8.29
C ASP A 369 0.74 -19.74 -7.26
N PHE A 370 1.16 -20.65 -6.38
CA PHE A 370 2.06 -20.39 -5.26
C PHE A 370 3.49 -20.86 -5.53
N GLU A 371 3.79 -21.30 -6.76
CA GLU A 371 5.14 -21.68 -7.14
C GLU A 371 6.06 -20.46 -7.19
N PRO A 372 7.30 -20.59 -6.73
CA PRO A 372 8.28 -19.51 -6.82
C PRO A 372 8.88 -19.44 -8.23
N TYR A 373 8.97 -18.24 -8.77
CA TYR A 373 9.52 -18.00 -10.10
C TYR A 373 10.63 -16.96 -10.07
N ILE A 374 11.85 -17.39 -10.45
CA ILE A 374 12.96 -16.50 -10.74
C ILE A 374 13.51 -16.88 -12.13
N TYR A 375 13.64 -15.88 -12.99
CA TYR A 375 14.21 -16.07 -14.34
C TYR A 375 15.45 -15.22 -14.51
N LYS A 376 16.46 -15.80 -15.15
CA LYS A 376 17.60 -15.07 -15.73
C LYS A 376 17.30 -14.79 -17.20
N LEU A 377 17.43 -13.52 -17.61
CA LEU A 377 17.32 -13.07 -18.97
C LEU A 377 18.71 -12.69 -19.49
N THR A 378 19.01 -13.03 -20.73
CA THR A 378 20.27 -12.70 -21.40
C THR A 378 20.01 -12.15 -22.78
N ASP A 379 21.04 -11.54 -23.41
CA ASP A 379 20.92 -10.91 -24.74
C ASP A 379 19.72 -9.95 -24.83
N PHE A 380 19.60 -9.07 -23.82
CA PHE A 380 18.52 -8.09 -23.71
C PHE A 380 17.12 -8.72 -23.74
N GLY A 381 16.94 -9.85 -23.06
CA GLY A 381 15.68 -10.55 -22.92
C GLY A 381 15.31 -11.50 -24.05
N LYS A 382 16.15 -11.67 -25.09
CA LYS A 382 15.89 -12.63 -26.16
C LYS A 382 15.97 -14.09 -25.69
N ARG A 383 16.69 -14.36 -24.63
CA ARG A 383 16.83 -15.69 -24.01
C ARG A 383 16.50 -15.59 -22.54
N TRP A 384 15.84 -16.59 -22.00
CA TRP A 384 15.53 -16.69 -20.59
C TRP A 384 15.63 -18.14 -20.11
N MET A 385 15.93 -18.32 -18.82
CA MET A 385 15.95 -19.60 -18.14
C MET A 385 15.38 -19.45 -16.74
N SER A 386 14.67 -20.47 -16.26
CA SER A 386 14.30 -20.58 -14.85
C SER A 386 15.55 -20.83 -14.02
N CYS A 387 15.71 -20.08 -12.93
CA CYS A 387 16.83 -20.23 -12.00
C CYS A 387 16.50 -21.15 -10.82
N LEU A 388 15.22 -21.41 -10.57
CA LEU A 388 14.78 -22.29 -9.49
C LEU A 388 14.55 -23.70 -10.04
N LEU A 389 15.40 -24.63 -9.60
CA LEU A 389 15.26 -26.06 -9.86
C LEU A 389 14.45 -26.76 -8.77
N TYR A 390 14.37 -26.17 -7.57
CA TYR A 390 13.67 -26.68 -6.41
C TYR A 390 13.06 -25.52 -5.63
N THR A 391 11.98 -25.78 -4.91
CA THR A 391 11.55 -24.92 -3.82
C THR A 391 12.68 -24.88 -2.80
N SER A 392 13.18 -23.69 -2.50
CA SER A 392 14.14 -23.55 -1.40
C SER A 392 13.45 -24.01 -0.12
N PRO A 393 13.98 -24.99 0.63
CA PRO A 393 13.38 -25.37 1.90
C PRO A 393 13.34 -24.15 2.80
N SER A 394 12.17 -23.88 3.38
CA SER A 394 12.04 -22.86 4.41
C SER A 394 13.07 -23.14 5.51
N PRO A 395 13.68 -22.12 6.15
CA PRO A 395 14.52 -22.34 7.33
C PRO A 395 13.83 -23.17 8.43
N ARG A 396 12.49 -23.25 8.41
CA ARG A 396 11.71 -24.12 9.30
C ARG A 396 11.79 -25.60 8.91
N ASP A 397 11.98 -25.91 7.62
CA ASP A 397 12.02 -27.31 7.13
C ASP A 397 13.38 -27.95 7.39
N SER A 398 14.42 -27.17 7.74
CA SER A 398 15.76 -27.65 8.09
C SER A 398 15.93 -27.98 9.57
N MET A 399 14.88 -27.87 10.37
CA MET A 399 14.89 -28.12 11.82
C MET A 399 14.12 -29.38 12.24
N THR A 400 13.87 -30.29 11.33
CA THR A 400 13.34 -31.64 11.64
C THR A 400 14.42 -32.71 11.57
#